data_770f826cb75dcc72cd9441e0dfc7796c
#
_entry.id   770f826cb75dcc72cd9441e0dfc7796c
#
_cell.length_a   1.000
_cell.length_b   1.000
_cell.length_c   1.000
_cell.angle_alpha   90.00
_cell.angle_beta   90.00
_cell.angle_gamma   90.00
#
_symmetry.space_group_name_H-M   'P 1'
#
loop_
_entity.id
_entity.type
_entity.pdbx_description
1 polymer ?
#
loop_
_entity_poly.entity_id
_entity_poly.type
_entity_poly.pdbx_seq_one_letter_code
_entity_poly.pdbx_strand_id
1 'polypeptide(L)'
;MTDRPRWFTHADEGHSQWYVERFRTMAAEGADLEGEARLVDAMVPRGSRILDAGCGPGRIAGALHRRGHRVVGVDVDPVLIEAAKADHPGPTYHVADLATLDLAEEPFDLVVSAGNVMVFLTPGTEPAVLARLRDHVRPGGRIVLGFRREPDIYSYDQLDRDAAAAGLTLEHRFATWDLEPFTADSGFAVTVLRVP
;
A
#
# COMPACT_ATOMS: atom_id res chain seq x y z
N MET A 1 -8.72 -12.54 20.41
CA MET A 1 -8.23 -11.69 19.31
C MET A 1 -7.45 -12.59 18.38
N THR A 2 -7.71 -12.59 17.09
CA THR A 2 -6.94 -13.39 16.12
C THR A 2 -5.62 -12.69 15.87
N ASP A 3 -4.50 -13.37 16.15
CA ASP A 3 -3.14 -12.86 15.91
C ASP A 3 -2.72 -13.02 14.42
N ARG A 4 -3.68 -12.92 13.51
CA ARG A 4 -3.45 -13.07 12.07
C ARG A 4 -4.12 -11.94 11.29
N PRO A 5 -3.50 -11.49 10.17
CA PRO A 5 -4.09 -10.51 9.26
C PRO A 5 -5.51 -10.92 8.81
N ARG A 6 -6.41 -9.93 8.75
CA ARG A 6 -7.77 -10.12 8.22
C ARG A 6 -7.75 -10.64 6.79
N TRP A 7 -6.69 -10.39 6.03
CA TRP A 7 -6.47 -11.00 4.73
C TRP A 7 -6.66 -12.52 4.71
N PHE A 8 -6.17 -13.22 5.74
CA PHE A 8 -6.30 -14.67 5.86
C PHE A 8 -7.53 -15.15 6.63
N THR A 9 -8.21 -14.27 7.36
CA THR A 9 -9.31 -14.67 8.26
C THR A 9 -10.68 -14.29 7.72
N HIS A 10 -10.77 -13.36 6.79
CA HIS A 10 -12.02 -12.90 6.17
C HIS A 10 -12.23 -13.45 4.77
N ALA A 11 -11.42 -14.39 4.33
CA ALA A 11 -11.48 -14.97 3.01
C ALA A 11 -11.50 -16.50 3.08
N ASP A 12 -12.17 -17.10 2.08
CA ASP A 12 -12.22 -18.55 1.91
C ASP A 12 -10.90 -19.13 1.42
N GLU A 13 -10.74 -20.45 1.52
CA GLU A 13 -9.60 -21.17 0.95
C GLU A 13 -9.49 -20.90 -0.56
N GLY A 14 -8.28 -20.57 -1.03
CA GLY A 14 -8.05 -20.24 -2.44
C GLY A 14 -8.21 -18.73 -2.80
N HIS A 15 -8.53 -17.88 -1.82
CA HIS A 15 -8.72 -16.43 -2.07
C HIS A 15 -7.51 -15.78 -2.73
N SER A 16 -6.30 -16.11 -2.30
CA SER A 16 -5.07 -15.52 -2.85
C SER A 16 -4.91 -15.83 -4.33
N GLN A 17 -5.14 -17.09 -4.74
CA GLN A 17 -5.12 -17.51 -6.14
C GLN A 17 -6.22 -16.82 -6.95
N TRP A 18 -7.44 -16.76 -6.41
CA TRP A 18 -8.54 -16.04 -7.04
C TRP A 18 -8.20 -14.56 -7.25
N TYR A 19 -7.57 -13.93 -6.28
CA TYR A 19 -7.16 -12.53 -6.36
C TYR A 19 -6.12 -12.30 -7.46
N VAL A 20 -5.14 -13.19 -7.59
CA VAL A 20 -4.15 -13.17 -8.69
C VAL A 20 -4.86 -13.30 -10.04
N GLU A 21 -5.68 -14.33 -10.22
CA GLU A 21 -6.37 -14.59 -11.50
C GLU A 21 -7.32 -13.45 -11.88
N ARG A 22 -7.96 -12.81 -10.90
CA ARG A 22 -8.79 -11.62 -11.13
C ARG A 22 -7.99 -10.52 -11.81
N PHE A 23 -6.79 -10.18 -11.31
CA PHE A 23 -5.98 -9.13 -11.93
C PHE A 23 -5.41 -9.54 -13.28
N ARG A 24 -5.07 -10.80 -13.47
CA ARG A 24 -4.66 -11.32 -14.78
C ARG A 24 -5.78 -11.18 -15.81
N THR A 25 -7.00 -11.54 -15.43
CA THR A 25 -8.18 -11.40 -16.29
C THR A 25 -8.44 -9.93 -16.65
N MET A 26 -8.46 -9.04 -15.66
CA MET A 26 -8.64 -7.60 -15.90
C MET A 26 -7.56 -7.04 -16.83
N ALA A 27 -6.31 -7.44 -16.65
CA ALA A 27 -5.22 -7.03 -17.53
C ALA A 27 -5.39 -7.55 -18.98
N ALA A 28 -5.81 -8.82 -19.13
CA ALA A 28 -6.08 -9.43 -20.43
C ALA A 28 -7.26 -8.76 -21.16
N GLU A 29 -8.24 -8.26 -20.42
CA GLU A 29 -9.39 -7.48 -20.92
C GLU A 29 -9.04 -6.02 -21.22
N GLY A 30 -7.80 -5.59 -20.97
CA GLY A 30 -7.34 -4.23 -21.26
C GLY A 30 -7.76 -3.18 -20.22
N ALA A 31 -8.13 -3.59 -19.02
CA ALA A 31 -8.45 -2.66 -17.93
C ALA A 31 -7.24 -1.80 -17.57
N ASP A 32 -7.47 -0.52 -17.28
CA ASP A 32 -6.45 0.37 -16.75
C ASP A 32 -6.19 0.04 -15.26
N LEU A 33 -5.09 -0.60 -14.99
CA LEU A 33 -4.68 -1.03 -13.66
C LEU A 33 -3.51 -0.20 -13.09
N GLU A 34 -3.22 0.96 -13.67
CA GLU A 34 -2.05 1.76 -13.32
C GLU A 34 -2.37 3.14 -12.72
N GLY A 35 -3.62 3.41 -12.36
CA GLY A 35 -4.04 4.71 -11.82
C GLY A 35 -3.23 5.14 -10.60
N GLU A 36 -3.04 4.26 -9.63
CA GLU A 36 -2.25 4.48 -8.42
C GLU A 36 -0.78 4.76 -8.75
N ALA A 37 -0.21 3.98 -9.68
CA ALA A 37 1.18 4.14 -10.10
C ALA A 37 1.41 5.48 -10.82
N ARG A 38 0.44 5.98 -11.60
CA ARG A 38 0.54 7.31 -12.24
C ARG A 38 0.59 8.43 -11.22
N LEU A 39 -0.26 8.38 -10.19
CA LEU A 39 -0.24 9.38 -9.13
C LEU A 39 1.09 9.34 -8.37
N VAL A 40 1.54 8.17 -7.96
CA VAL A 40 2.82 8.00 -7.24
C VAL A 40 4.00 8.48 -8.07
N ASP A 41 4.07 8.14 -9.37
CA ASP A 41 5.10 8.61 -10.31
C ASP A 41 5.15 10.15 -10.39
N ALA A 42 3.99 10.80 -10.38
CA ALA A 42 3.91 12.27 -10.41
C ALA A 42 4.36 12.94 -9.10
N MET A 43 4.38 12.21 -7.98
CA MET A 43 4.73 12.74 -6.66
C MET A 43 6.23 12.71 -6.35
N VAL A 44 7.05 12.06 -7.16
CA VAL A 44 8.47 11.83 -6.88
C VAL A 44 9.36 12.10 -8.12
N PRO A 45 10.63 12.47 -7.94
CA PRO A 45 11.59 12.56 -9.04
C PRO A 45 11.84 11.21 -9.71
N ARG A 46 12.31 11.21 -10.94
CA ARG A 46 12.74 9.99 -11.64
C ARG A 46 13.83 9.23 -10.88
N GLY A 47 13.77 7.92 -10.90
CA GLY A 47 14.74 7.06 -10.23
C GLY A 47 14.59 6.98 -8.72
N SER A 48 13.49 7.50 -8.17
CA SER A 48 13.20 7.43 -6.73
C SER A 48 13.10 5.99 -6.23
N ARG A 49 13.38 5.82 -4.94
CA ARG A 49 13.17 4.56 -4.22
C ARG A 49 11.75 4.54 -3.66
N ILE A 50 10.98 3.53 -4.01
CA ILE A 50 9.57 3.43 -3.63
C ILE A 50 9.32 2.06 -2.96
N LEU A 51 8.64 2.07 -1.82
CA LEU A 51 8.11 0.88 -1.17
C LEU A 51 6.62 0.73 -1.53
N ASP A 52 6.25 -0.39 -2.12
CA ASP A 52 4.87 -0.82 -2.31
C ASP A 52 4.48 -1.77 -1.15
N ALA A 53 3.82 -1.20 -0.14
CA ALA A 53 3.50 -1.85 1.12
C ALA A 53 2.12 -2.51 1.06
N GLY A 54 2.09 -3.84 1.03
CA GLY A 54 0.93 -4.64 0.67
C GLY A 54 0.79 -4.70 -0.85
N CYS A 55 1.88 -5.08 -1.55
CA CYS A 55 1.98 -4.99 -3.00
C CYS A 55 1.07 -5.97 -3.76
N GLY A 56 0.50 -6.96 -3.06
CA GLY A 56 -0.30 -8.00 -3.70
C GLY A 56 0.46 -8.70 -4.82
N PRO A 57 -0.18 -8.97 -5.99
CA PRO A 57 0.48 -9.60 -7.14
C PRO A 57 1.39 -8.63 -7.93
N GLY A 58 1.79 -7.48 -7.36
CA GLY A 58 2.88 -6.64 -7.86
C GLY A 58 2.52 -5.65 -8.96
N ARG A 59 1.24 -5.39 -9.26
CA ARG A 59 0.84 -4.53 -10.38
C ARG A 59 1.37 -3.09 -10.27
N ILE A 60 1.30 -2.49 -9.06
CA ILE A 60 1.79 -1.12 -8.81
C ILE A 60 3.31 -1.10 -8.82
N ALA A 61 3.95 -2.03 -8.10
CA ALA A 61 5.40 -2.17 -8.09
C ALA A 61 5.98 -2.32 -9.51
N GLY A 62 5.39 -3.21 -10.33
CA GLY A 62 5.80 -3.42 -11.72
C GLY A 62 5.59 -2.17 -12.59
N ALA A 63 4.46 -1.48 -12.43
CA ALA A 63 4.17 -0.25 -13.16
C ALA A 63 5.14 0.89 -12.83
N LEU A 64 5.50 1.06 -11.55
CA LEU A 64 6.48 2.04 -11.09
C LEU A 64 7.90 1.69 -11.57
N HIS A 65 8.25 0.40 -11.54
CA HIS A 65 9.53 -0.07 -12.07
C HIS A 65 9.68 0.25 -13.57
N ARG A 66 8.64 -0.05 -14.38
CA ARG A 66 8.63 0.31 -15.83
C ARG A 66 8.77 1.81 -16.08
N ARG A 67 8.39 2.65 -15.10
CA ARG A 67 8.58 4.12 -15.13
C ARG A 67 9.97 4.56 -14.68
N GLY A 68 10.86 3.60 -14.35
CA GLY A 68 12.26 3.85 -14.02
C GLY A 68 12.54 4.11 -12.54
N HIS A 69 11.63 3.73 -11.63
CA HIS A 69 11.85 3.77 -10.19
C HIS A 69 12.53 2.50 -9.68
N ARG A 70 13.21 2.62 -8.54
CA ARG A 70 13.75 1.49 -7.76
C ARG A 70 12.68 1.07 -6.76
N VAL A 71 12.05 -0.08 -6.99
CA VAL A 71 10.87 -0.48 -6.24
C VAL A 71 11.12 -1.74 -5.43
N VAL A 72 10.68 -1.71 -4.18
CA VAL A 72 10.57 -2.87 -3.31
C VAL A 72 9.09 -3.11 -3.04
N GLY A 73 8.62 -4.32 -3.25
CA GLY A 73 7.26 -4.76 -2.91
C GLY A 73 7.28 -5.68 -1.69
N VAL A 74 6.36 -5.45 -0.77
CA VAL A 74 6.20 -6.28 0.43
C VAL A 74 4.74 -6.70 0.57
N ASP A 75 4.51 -7.98 0.82
CA ASP A 75 3.19 -8.51 1.16
C ASP A 75 3.33 -9.65 2.18
N VAL A 76 2.30 -9.85 2.99
CA VAL A 76 2.28 -10.92 3.99
C VAL A 76 1.96 -12.28 3.37
N ASP A 77 1.41 -12.29 2.16
CA ASP A 77 0.98 -13.51 1.47
C ASP A 77 2.05 -14.01 0.47
N PRO A 78 2.67 -15.17 0.74
CA PRO A 78 3.66 -15.73 -0.16
C PRO A 78 3.12 -16.08 -1.55
N VAL A 79 1.82 -16.39 -1.68
CA VAL A 79 1.19 -16.69 -2.97
C VAL A 79 1.17 -15.44 -3.85
N LEU A 80 0.84 -14.28 -3.27
CA LEU A 80 0.83 -13.00 -3.97
C LEU A 80 2.26 -12.60 -4.38
N ILE A 81 3.24 -12.79 -3.50
CA ILE A 81 4.65 -12.48 -3.80
C ILE A 81 5.21 -13.35 -4.93
N GLU A 82 4.88 -14.64 -4.97
CA GLU A 82 5.31 -15.50 -6.08
C GLU A 82 4.65 -15.07 -7.41
N ALA A 83 3.37 -14.69 -7.38
CA ALA A 83 2.72 -14.11 -8.55
C ALA A 83 3.37 -12.79 -8.99
N ALA A 84 3.70 -11.90 -8.03
CA ALA A 84 4.36 -10.63 -8.30
C ALA A 84 5.71 -10.81 -9.01
N LYS A 85 6.54 -11.77 -8.56
CA LYS A 85 7.82 -12.11 -9.19
C LYS A 85 7.64 -12.64 -10.62
N ALA A 86 6.61 -13.45 -10.84
CA ALA A 86 6.33 -14.05 -12.13
C ALA A 86 5.76 -13.05 -13.14
N ASP A 87 4.77 -12.26 -12.73
CA ASP A 87 3.98 -11.40 -13.62
C ASP A 87 4.62 -10.01 -13.80
N HIS A 88 5.39 -9.55 -12.81
CA HIS A 88 6.01 -8.22 -12.77
C HIS A 88 7.49 -8.26 -12.35
N PRO A 89 8.37 -8.90 -13.14
CA PRO A 89 9.81 -8.98 -12.84
C PRO A 89 10.45 -7.58 -12.86
N GLY A 90 11.49 -7.40 -12.03
CA GLY A 90 12.27 -6.16 -11.94
C GLY A 90 12.31 -5.54 -10.54
N PRO A 91 11.19 -5.30 -9.87
CA PRO A 91 11.21 -4.94 -8.45
C PRO A 91 11.78 -6.06 -7.58
N THR A 92 12.28 -5.69 -6.40
CA THR A 92 12.57 -6.67 -5.34
C THR A 92 11.30 -6.96 -4.55
N TYR A 93 11.04 -8.25 -4.23
CA TYR A 93 9.83 -8.63 -3.50
C TYR A 93 10.16 -9.45 -2.26
N HIS A 94 9.50 -9.12 -1.13
CA HIS A 94 9.66 -9.80 0.15
C HIS A 94 8.32 -10.22 0.74
N VAL A 95 8.30 -11.40 1.35
CA VAL A 95 7.20 -11.83 2.22
C VAL A 95 7.47 -11.28 3.61
N ALA A 96 6.65 -10.34 4.08
CA ALA A 96 6.77 -9.78 5.43
C ALA A 96 5.46 -9.15 5.92
N ASP A 97 5.26 -9.14 7.23
CA ASP A 97 4.17 -8.43 7.88
C ASP A 97 4.58 -6.97 8.11
N LEU A 98 3.73 -6.03 7.68
CA LEU A 98 3.99 -4.59 7.81
C LEU A 98 4.10 -4.13 9.27
N ALA A 99 3.45 -4.81 10.22
CA ALA A 99 3.53 -4.47 11.63
C ALA A 99 4.91 -4.73 12.26
N THR A 100 5.68 -5.64 11.65
CA THR A 100 7.03 -6.01 12.10
C THR A 100 8.08 -5.75 11.02
N LEU A 101 7.73 -4.97 10.00
CA LEU A 101 8.60 -4.68 8.87
C LEU A 101 9.95 -4.12 9.33
N ASP A 102 11.02 -4.74 8.86
CA ASP A 102 12.41 -4.31 9.06
C ASP A 102 13.20 -4.68 7.80
N LEU A 103 13.33 -3.71 6.91
CA LEU A 103 14.12 -3.85 5.68
C LEU A 103 15.49 -3.20 5.93
N ALA A 104 16.55 -3.98 5.81
CA ALA A 104 17.94 -3.50 5.90
C ALA A 104 18.33 -2.75 4.62
N GLU A 105 17.58 -1.71 4.26
CA GLU A 105 17.74 -0.94 3.03
C GLU A 105 17.88 0.56 3.32
N GLU A 106 18.39 1.31 2.32
CA GLU A 106 18.36 2.76 2.38
C GLU A 106 16.91 3.27 2.44
N PRO A 107 16.63 4.38 3.15
CA PRO A 107 15.28 4.92 3.27
C PRO A 107 14.63 5.22 1.91
N PHE A 108 13.32 5.02 1.84
CA PHE A 108 12.53 5.27 0.64
C PHE A 108 12.14 6.76 0.51
N ASP A 109 12.00 7.23 -0.72
CA ASP A 109 11.45 8.56 -1.03
C ASP A 109 9.95 8.62 -0.80
N LEU A 110 9.25 7.49 -1.07
CA LEU A 110 7.82 7.36 -0.90
C LEU A 110 7.45 5.91 -0.58
N VAL A 111 6.46 5.75 0.28
CA VAL A 111 5.72 4.49 0.49
C VAL A 111 4.33 4.64 -0.11
N VAL A 112 3.89 3.67 -0.89
CA VAL A 112 2.50 3.53 -1.30
C VAL A 112 1.91 2.27 -0.66
N SER A 113 0.68 2.37 -0.15
CA SER A 113 -0.11 1.24 0.32
C SER A 113 -1.52 1.37 -0.25
N ALA A 114 -1.81 0.59 -1.28
CA ALA A 114 -3.06 0.63 -2.03
C ALA A 114 -3.80 -0.72 -1.92
N GLY A 115 -5.04 -0.77 -2.43
CA GLY A 115 -5.82 -2.01 -2.41
C GLY A 115 -6.42 -2.36 -1.04
N ASN A 116 -6.71 -1.36 -0.23
CA ASN A 116 -7.35 -1.52 1.09
C ASN A 116 -6.49 -2.22 2.16
N VAL A 117 -5.18 -2.23 2.05
CA VAL A 117 -4.28 -2.93 2.98
C VAL A 117 -4.60 -2.62 4.45
N MET A 118 -4.85 -1.34 4.78
CA MET A 118 -5.12 -0.91 6.16
C MET A 118 -6.32 -1.62 6.81
N VAL A 119 -7.31 -2.06 6.04
CA VAL A 119 -8.46 -2.80 6.58
C VAL A 119 -8.24 -4.31 6.63
N PHE A 120 -7.15 -4.81 6.04
CA PHE A 120 -6.78 -6.22 6.03
C PHE A 120 -5.66 -6.58 7.02
N LEU A 121 -5.14 -5.63 7.77
CA LEU A 121 -4.11 -5.85 8.78
C LEU A 121 -4.60 -6.76 9.93
N THR A 122 -3.68 -7.24 10.74
CA THR A 122 -4.00 -7.84 12.04
C THR A 122 -4.67 -6.78 12.92
N PRO A 123 -5.83 -7.07 13.55
CA PRO A 123 -6.53 -6.10 14.37
C PRO A 123 -5.65 -5.45 15.44
N GLY A 124 -5.62 -4.11 15.48
CA GLY A 124 -4.88 -3.33 16.46
C GLY A 124 -3.39 -3.12 16.14
N THR A 125 -2.93 -3.57 14.97
CA THR A 125 -1.54 -3.35 14.54
C THR A 125 -1.36 -2.10 13.68
N GLU A 126 -2.43 -1.41 13.34
CA GLU A 126 -2.44 -0.24 12.46
C GLU A 126 -1.45 0.86 12.94
N PRO A 127 -1.36 1.20 14.26
CA PRO A 127 -0.36 2.16 14.73
C PRO A 127 1.09 1.67 14.54
N ALA A 128 1.33 0.36 14.77
CA ALA A 128 2.66 -0.23 14.58
C ALA A 128 3.05 -0.19 13.09
N VAL A 129 2.11 -0.48 12.19
CA VAL A 129 2.34 -0.37 10.74
C VAL A 129 2.73 1.06 10.35
N LEU A 130 2.00 2.08 10.81
CA LEU A 130 2.33 3.48 10.51
C LEU A 130 3.71 3.86 11.02
N ALA A 131 4.09 3.43 12.23
CA ALA A 131 5.41 3.66 12.79
C ALA A 131 6.51 2.98 11.94
N ARG A 132 6.31 1.72 11.54
CA ARG A 132 7.24 1.00 10.68
C ARG A 132 7.38 1.64 9.29
N LEU A 133 6.28 2.00 8.65
CA LEU A 133 6.33 2.69 7.36
C LEU A 133 7.07 4.03 7.47
N ARG A 134 6.83 4.79 8.55
CA ARG A 134 7.54 6.05 8.83
C ARG A 134 9.05 5.83 8.98
N ASP A 135 9.48 4.78 9.68
CA ASP A 135 10.89 4.48 9.91
C ASP A 135 11.64 4.09 8.63
N HIS A 136 10.92 3.65 7.60
CA HIS A 136 11.49 3.30 6.29
C HIS A 136 11.51 4.47 5.29
N VAL A 137 10.94 5.63 5.64
CA VAL A 137 10.87 6.81 4.75
C VAL A 137 11.85 7.87 5.22
N ARG A 138 12.60 8.46 4.29
CA ARG A 138 13.52 9.57 4.62
C ARG A 138 12.75 10.81 5.11
N PRO A 139 13.39 11.70 5.89
CA PRO A 139 12.83 13.02 6.20
C PRO A 139 12.40 13.77 4.94
N GLY A 140 11.22 14.38 4.98
CA GLY A 140 10.60 15.04 3.83
C GLY A 140 9.98 14.08 2.81
N GLY A 141 10.04 12.76 3.01
CA GLY A 141 9.36 11.78 2.18
C GLY A 141 7.86 11.66 2.47
N ARG A 142 7.16 10.79 1.76
CA ARG A 142 5.69 10.64 1.84
C ARG A 142 5.26 9.20 2.05
N ILE A 143 4.12 9.04 2.72
CA ILE A 143 3.38 7.78 2.78
C ILE A 143 2.00 8.04 2.17
N VAL A 144 1.61 7.27 1.16
CA VAL A 144 0.32 7.38 0.47
C VAL A 144 -0.50 6.13 0.75
N LEU A 145 -1.63 6.30 1.43
CA LEU A 145 -2.51 5.21 1.84
C LEU A 145 -3.84 5.31 1.11
N GLY A 146 -4.25 4.25 0.40
CA GLY A 146 -5.54 4.20 -0.28
C GLY A 146 -6.41 3.06 0.24
N PHE A 147 -7.50 3.39 0.95
CA PHE A 147 -8.44 2.39 1.46
C PHE A 147 -9.87 2.91 1.59
N ARG A 148 -10.83 1.97 1.54
CA ARG A 148 -12.24 2.25 1.72
C ARG A 148 -12.59 2.51 3.18
N ARG A 149 -13.64 3.26 3.39
CA ARG A 149 -14.19 3.53 4.72
C ARG A 149 -14.77 2.25 5.34
N GLU A 150 -14.18 1.82 6.44
CA GLU A 150 -14.65 0.69 7.25
C GLU A 150 -14.66 1.11 8.73
N PRO A 151 -15.72 1.82 9.18
CA PRO A 151 -15.75 2.43 10.51
C PRO A 151 -15.55 1.45 11.65
N ASP A 152 -16.04 0.21 11.50
CA ASP A 152 -15.95 -0.85 12.52
C ASP A 152 -14.58 -1.55 12.52
N ILE A 153 -13.74 -1.29 11.51
CA ILE A 153 -12.40 -1.87 11.37
C ILE A 153 -11.34 -0.79 11.58
N TYR A 154 -11.33 0.23 10.71
CA TYR A 154 -10.37 1.33 10.78
C TYR A 154 -10.95 2.58 10.08
N SER A 155 -11.21 3.63 10.86
CA SER A 155 -11.77 4.89 10.35
C SER A 155 -10.68 5.89 9.95
N TYR A 156 -11.04 6.89 9.15
CA TYR A 156 -10.10 7.98 8.80
C TYR A 156 -9.72 8.83 10.03
N ASP A 157 -10.64 9.02 10.99
CA ASP A 157 -10.33 9.70 12.24
C ASP A 157 -9.33 8.91 13.11
N GLN A 158 -9.40 7.58 13.05
CA GLN A 158 -8.42 6.71 13.70
C GLN A 158 -7.06 6.86 13.00
N LEU A 159 -7.03 6.78 11.66
CA LEU A 159 -5.81 7.01 10.89
C LEU A 159 -5.16 8.35 11.26
N ASP A 160 -5.93 9.42 11.39
CA ASP A 160 -5.40 10.75 11.72
C ASP A 160 -4.72 10.78 13.09
N ARG A 161 -5.36 10.16 14.10
CA ARG A 161 -4.78 10.03 15.44
C ARG A 161 -3.50 9.19 15.44
N ASP A 162 -3.53 8.04 14.79
CA ASP A 162 -2.41 7.11 14.76
C ASP A 162 -1.23 7.67 13.94
N ALA A 163 -1.52 8.36 12.83
CA ALA A 163 -0.51 9.06 12.04
C ALA A 163 0.17 10.17 12.84
N ALA A 164 -0.61 11.00 13.56
CA ALA A 164 -0.07 12.03 14.43
C ALA A 164 0.79 11.42 15.56
N ALA A 165 0.35 10.32 16.16
CA ALA A 165 1.11 9.61 17.19
C ALA A 165 2.43 9.02 16.64
N ALA A 166 2.46 8.60 15.37
CA ALA A 166 3.66 8.17 14.67
C ALA A 166 4.56 9.34 14.21
N GLY A 167 4.18 10.60 14.48
CA GLY A 167 4.94 11.79 14.06
C GLY A 167 4.77 12.12 12.58
N LEU A 168 3.71 11.64 11.93
CA LEU A 168 3.38 11.95 10.55
C LEU A 168 2.43 13.15 10.49
N THR A 169 2.51 13.93 9.41
CA THR A 169 1.62 15.07 9.16
C THR A 169 0.73 14.81 7.95
N LEU A 170 -0.58 15.01 8.10
CA LEU A 170 -1.51 14.98 6.98
C LEU A 170 -1.20 16.12 6.02
N GLU A 171 -0.82 15.78 4.77
CA GLU A 171 -0.53 16.75 3.72
C GLU A 171 -1.74 16.96 2.82
N HIS A 172 -2.35 15.86 2.34
CA HIS A 172 -3.54 15.87 1.48
C HIS A 172 -4.45 14.66 1.74
N ARG A 173 -5.73 14.82 1.40
CA ARG A 173 -6.68 13.70 1.32
C ARG A 173 -7.61 13.90 0.13
N PHE A 174 -7.76 12.87 -0.69
CA PHE A 174 -8.62 12.82 -1.87
C PHE A 174 -9.59 11.65 -1.74
N ALA A 175 -10.73 11.71 -2.46
CA ALA A 175 -11.71 10.64 -2.47
C ALA A 175 -11.32 9.49 -3.43
N THR A 176 -10.47 9.75 -4.39
CA THR A 176 -10.01 8.77 -5.42
C THR A 176 -8.55 8.97 -5.77
N TRP A 177 -7.97 8.01 -6.49
CA TRP A 177 -6.62 8.12 -7.06
C TRP A 177 -6.53 9.16 -8.20
N ASP A 178 -7.67 9.64 -8.71
CA ASP A 178 -7.77 10.71 -9.71
C ASP A 178 -7.95 12.10 -9.06
N LEU A 179 -7.66 12.22 -7.75
CA LEU A 179 -7.63 13.47 -6.99
C LEU A 179 -9.00 14.16 -6.81
N GLU A 180 -10.11 13.41 -6.88
CA GLU A 180 -11.43 13.95 -6.55
C GLU A 180 -11.46 14.50 -5.13
N PRO A 181 -12.16 15.64 -4.89
CA PRO A 181 -12.23 16.25 -3.57
C PRO A 181 -12.78 15.29 -2.50
N PHE A 182 -12.07 15.16 -1.38
CA PHE A 182 -12.54 14.38 -0.24
C PHE A 182 -13.64 15.16 0.52
N THR A 183 -14.70 14.44 0.86
CA THR A 183 -15.81 14.94 1.71
C THR A 183 -16.10 13.98 2.85
N ALA A 184 -16.90 14.40 3.82
CA ALA A 184 -17.31 13.54 4.94
C ALA A 184 -18.07 12.27 4.49
N ASP A 185 -18.70 12.30 3.31
CA ASP A 185 -19.47 11.19 2.73
C ASP A 185 -18.63 10.29 1.82
N SER A 186 -17.36 10.61 1.63
CA SER A 186 -16.47 9.80 0.77
C SER A 186 -16.32 8.39 1.32
N GLY A 187 -16.63 7.39 0.50
CA GLY A 187 -16.52 5.96 0.84
C GLY A 187 -15.09 5.41 0.71
N PHE A 188 -14.18 6.17 0.10
CA PHE A 188 -12.78 5.84 -0.11
C PHE A 188 -11.91 7.07 0.15
N ALA A 189 -10.68 6.87 0.60
CA ALA A 189 -9.71 7.95 0.72
C ALA A 189 -8.33 7.54 0.23
N VAL A 190 -7.69 8.47 -0.48
CA VAL A 190 -6.24 8.49 -0.73
C VAL A 190 -5.65 9.55 0.19
N THR A 191 -4.96 9.10 1.22
CA THR A 191 -4.37 9.98 2.24
C THR A 191 -2.87 10.08 2.02
N VAL A 192 -2.37 11.29 1.90
CA VAL A 192 -0.95 11.61 1.77
C VAL A 192 -0.44 12.13 3.10
N LEU A 193 0.48 11.40 3.70
CA LEU A 193 1.16 11.75 4.94
C LEU A 193 2.61 12.15 4.64
N ARG A 194 3.10 13.18 5.35
CA ARG A 194 4.48 13.66 5.26
C ARG A 194 5.28 13.17 6.46
N VAL A 195 6.49 12.68 6.22
CA VAL A 195 7.52 12.49 7.26
C VAL A 195 8.24 13.83 7.45
N PRO A 196 8.24 14.41 8.65
CA PRO A 196 8.92 15.69 8.94
C PRO A 196 10.41 15.67 8.69
#